data_413f8882e4cfecab71e4d1dfcc3187c8
#
_entry.id   413f8882e4cfecab71e4d1dfcc3187c8
#
_cell.length_a   1.000
_cell.length_b   1.000
_cell.length_c   1.000
_cell.angle_alpha   90.00
_cell.angle_beta   90.00
_cell.angle_gamma   90.00
#
_symmetry.space_group_name_H-M   'P 1'
#
loop_
_entity.id
_entity.type
_entity.pdbx_description
1 polymer ?
#
loop_
_entity_poly.entity_id
_entity_poly.type
_entity_poly.pdbx_seq_one_letter_code
_entity_poly.pdbx_strand_id
1 'polypeptide(L)'
;MKAVVFTEYGSPDVLRLAEVAKPTPKDNEILARVRATPVNYGDLTARDFAHSQFNMPALLYLPARLTFGWNKPKVNILGGELAGDVEAAGKSVTKFKPGDAVFAYLGMNMGANAEYICIPENGMVAIKPANLGYAEAATLPYGAIMAISLLKKASLQPGQKILVNGASGGIGAMAVQLAKHHYGAQVTGVCG
;
A
#
# COMPACT_ATOMS: atom_id res chain seq x y z
N MET A 1 14.46 3.98 16.02
CA MET A 1 13.93 4.67 14.82
C MET A 1 12.62 5.35 15.15
N LYS A 2 12.31 6.43 14.44
CA LYS A 2 11.01 7.10 14.59
C LYS A 2 9.91 6.36 13.82
N ALA A 3 8.70 6.29 14.41
CA ALA A 3 7.51 5.76 13.76
C ALA A 3 6.26 6.49 14.27
N VAL A 4 5.22 6.56 13.44
CA VAL A 4 3.89 7.01 13.86
C VAL A 4 3.12 5.78 14.36
N VAL A 5 2.88 5.74 15.65
CA VAL A 5 2.23 4.60 16.32
C VAL A 5 0.84 4.97 16.82
N PHE A 6 -0.04 3.96 16.96
CA PHE A 6 -1.31 4.07 17.63
C PHE A 6 -1.61 2.78 18.41
N THR A 7 -2.30 2.91 19.55
CA THR A 7 -2.60 1.80 20.47
C THR A 7 -4.09 1.59 20.69
N GLU A 8 -4.90 2.50 20.15
CA GLU A 8 -6.36 2.47 20.22
C GLU A 8 -6.95 2.96 18.91
N TYR A 9 -8.17 2.57 18.60
CA TYR A 9 -8.92 3.05 17.44
C TYR A 9 -9.51 4.43 17.74
N GLY A 10 -9.57 5.31 16.74
CA GLY A 10 -10.19 6.62 16.90
C GLY A 10 -9.82 7.66 15.85
N SER A 11 -10.02 8.91 16.22
CA SER A 11 -9.67 10.11 15.43
C SER A 11 -8.16 10.18 15.18
N PRO A 12 -7.67 11.11 14.33
CA PRO A 12 -6.23 11.33 14.15
C PRO A 12 -5.45 11.57 15.45
N ASP A 13 -6.11 11.98 16.51
CA ASP A 13 -5.49 12.29 17.82
C ASP A 13 -4.91 11.06 18.53
N VAL A 14 -5.26 9.83 18.07
CA VAL A 14 -4.65 8.60 18.60
C VAL A 14 -3.24 8.33 18.03
N LEU A 15 -2.85 9.07 16.97
CA LEU A 15 -1.53 8.92 16.35
C LEU A 15 -0.46 9.66 17.16
N ARG A 16 0.66 8.98 17.42
CA ARG A 16 1.77 9.56 18.18
C ARG A 16 3.10 9.23 17.49
N LEU A 17 3.97 10.22 17.41
CA LEU A 17 5.36 9.98 17.03
C LEU A 17 6.09 9.34 18.22
N ALA A 18 6.68 8.18 17.99
CA ALA A 18 7.41 7.43 19.02
C ALA A 18 8.74 6.90 18.50
N GLU A 19 9.66 6.67 19.43
CA GLU A 19 10.89 5.92 19.16
C GLU A 19 10.62 4.43 19.39
N VAL A 20 10.89 3.63 18.36
CA VAL A 20 10.75 2.18 18.39
C VAL A 20 12.05 1.49 17.97
N ALA A 21 12.21 0.21 18.30
CA ALA A 21 13.37 -0.54 17.84
C ALA A 21 13.44 -0.59 16.30
N LYS A 22 14.62 -0.37 15.74
CA LYS A 22 14.85 -0.57 14.31
C LYS A 22 14.78 -2.07 14.02
N PRO A 23 13.97 -2.54 13.04
CA PRO A 23 13.85 -3.95 12.76
C PRO A 23 15.13 -4.49 12.09
N THR A 24 15.37 -5.78 12.28
CA THR A 24 16.46 -6.51 11.62
C THR A 24 15.85 -7.46 10.60
N PRO A 25 16.30 -7.44 9.33
CA PRO A 25 15.75 -8.29 8.29
C PRO A 25 16.09 -9.76 8.56
N LYS A 26 15.12 -10.64 8.32
CA LYS A 26 15.34 -12.10 8.28
C LYS A 26 16.12 -12.47 7.03
N ASP A 27 16.50 -13.74 6.92
CA ASP A 27 17.33 -14.23 5.82
C ASP A 27 16.73 -13.94 4.43
N ASN A 28 15.40 -13.93 4.30
CA ASN A 28 14.66 -13.68 3.06
C ASN A 28 14.01 -12.29 2.96
N GLU A 29 14.44 -11.34 3.81
CA GLU A 29 13.88 -9.98 3.86
C GLU A 29 14.91 -8.92 3.49
N ILE A 30 14.46 -7.84 2.90
CA ILE A 30 15.21 -6.59 2.79
C ILE A 30 14.82 -5.65 3.93
N LEU A 31 15.75 -4.86 4.42
CA LEU A 31 15.49 -3.70 5.27
C LEU A 31 15.42 -2.47 4.38
N ALA A 32 14.24 -1.90 4.24
CA ALA A 32 14.05 -0.68 3.46
C ALA A 32 14.03 0.55 4.38
N ARG A 33 14.81 1.57 4.03
CA ARG A 33 14.69 2.92 4.58
C ARG A 33 13.61 3.66 3.83
N VAL A 34 12.51 3.98 4.50
CA VAL A 34 11.37 4.65 3.89
C VAL A 34 11.71 6.11 3.56
N ARG A 35 11.47 6.52 2.32
CA ARG A 35 11.64 7.90 1.83
C ARG A 35 10.30 8.61 1.65
N ALA A 36 9.27 7.85 1.27
CA ALA A 36 7.93 8.33 1.12
C ALA A 36 6.92 7.21 1.39
N THR A 37 5.80 7.58 1.99
CA THR A 37 4.61 6.74 2.20
C THR A 37 3.38 7.61 2.00
N PRO A 38 2.37 7.19 1.23
CA PRO A 38 1.12 7.92 1.12
C PRO A 38 0.22 7.60 2.32
N VAL A 39 -0.71 8.49 2.61
CA VAL A 39 -1.86 8.19 3.46
C VAL A 39 -3.04 7.87 2.55
N ASN A 40 -3.54 6.67 2.62
CA ASN A 40 -4.65 6.20 1.79
C ASN A 40 -5.89 5.82 2.61
N TYR A 41 -6.98 5.47 1.91
CA TYR A 41 -8.24 5.10 2.56
C TYR A 41 -8.09 3.88 3.49
N GLY A 42 -7.20 2.97 3.18
CA GLY A 42 -6.89 1.80 4.02
C GLY A 42 -6.32 2.20 5.38
N ASP A 43 -5.45 3.23 5.41
CA ASP A 43 -4.89 3.75 6.67
C ASP A 43 -5.96 4.40 7.55
N LEU A 44 -6.83 5.22 6.94
CA LEU A 44 -7.93 5.89 7.64
C LEU A 44 -8.87 4.86 8.26
N THR A 45 -9.19 3.82 7.49
CA THR A 45 -10.06 2.73 7.91
C THR A 45 -9.45 1.89 9.02
N ALA A 46 -8.16 1.53 8.90
CA ALA A 46 -7.48 0.72 9.91
C ALA A 46 -7.31 1.49 11.22
N ARG A 47 -7.05 2.80 11.16
CA ARG A 47 -6.96 3.66 12.34
C ARG A 47 -8.27 3.71 13.11
N ASP A 48 -9.38 3.85 12.42
CA ASP A 48 -10.71 4.03 13.02
C ASP A 48 -11.62 2.82 12.82
N PHE A 49 -11.05 1.63 12.74
CA PHE A 49 -11.77 0.41 12.41
C PHE A 49 -12.95 0.11 13.35
N ALA A 50 -12.85 0.50 14.62
CA ALA A 50 -13.91 0.27 15.60
C ALA A 50 -15.13 1.17 15.37
N HIS A 51 -14.95 2.37 14.82
CA HIS A 51 -15.97 3.39 14.64
C HIS A 51 -16.27 3.65 13.17
N SER A 52 -15.47 3.07 12.26
CA SER A 52 -15.71 3.22 10.83
C SER A 52 -17.09 2.68 10.49
N GLN A 53 -17.91 3.52 9.86
CA GLN A 53 -19.22 3.13 9.31
C GLN A 53 -19.03 2.25 8.07
N PHE A 54 -18.26 1.16 8.23
CA PHE A 54 -18.24 0.14 7.22
C PHE A 54 -19.62 -0.48 7.21
N ASN A 55 -20.40 -0.26 6.16
CA ASN A 55 -21.56 -1.09 5.79
C ASN A 55 -21.09 -2.51 5.44
N MET A 56 -20.35 -3.12 6.35
CA MET A 56 -19.87 -4.48 6.19
C MET A 56 -20.98 -5.43 6.68
N PRO A 57 -21.38 -6.41 5.87
CA PRO A 57 -22.31 -7.43 6.34
C PRO A 57 -21.83 -8.01 7.68
N ALA A 58 -22.75 -8.22 8.62
CA ALA A 58 -22.42 -8.72 9.97
C ALA A 58 -21.58 -10.01 9.94
N LEU A 59 -21.79 -10.84 8.92
CA LEU A 59 -21.02 -12.08 8.68
C LEU A 59 -19.52 -11.82 8.44
N LEU A 60 -19.14 -10.68 7.86
CA LEU A 60 -17.74 -10.32 7.58
C LEU A 60 -17.12 -9.50 8.71
N TYR A 61 -17.94 -8.95 9.61
CA TYR A 61 -17.45 -8.12 10.70
C TYR A 61 -16.61 -8.91 11.72
N LEU A 62 -17.06 -10.11 12.07
CA LEU A 62 -16.36 -10.96 13.03
C LEU A 62 -14.95 -11.38 12.56
N PRO A 63 -14.76 -11.95 11.36
CA PRO A 63 -13.42 -12.25 10.85
C PRO A 63 -12.55 -11.00 10.68
N ALA A 64 -13.12 -9.85 10.30
CA ALA A 64 -12.37 -8.60 10.24
C ALA A 64 -11.87 -8.16 11.62
N ARG A 65 -12.69 -8.26 12.67
CA ARG A 65 -12.28 -8.00 14.06
C ARG A 65 -11.19 -8.94 14.55
N LEU A 66 -11.23 -10.21 14.16
CA LEU A 66 -10.16 -11.15 14.48
C LEU A 66 -8.83 -10.79 13.80
N THR A 67 -8.89 -10.21 12.61
CA THR A 67 -7.70 -9.79 11.86
C THR A 67 -7.13 -8.49 12.38
N PHE A 68 -7.93 -7.43 12.51
CA PHE A 68 -7.47 -6.11 12.93
C PHE A 68 -7.29 -5.96 14.44
N GLY A 69 -8.00 -6.75 15.24
CA GLY A 69 -8.03 -6.67 16.69
C GLY A 69 -9.41 -6.24 17.21
N TRP A 70 -9.79 -6.74 18.36
CA TRP A 70 -11.12 -6.53 18.93
C TRP A 70 -11.27 -5.15 19.56
N ASN A 71 -10.49 -4.89 20.61
CA ASN A 71 -10.52 -3.63 21.37
C ASN A 71 -9.30 -2.74 21.10
N LYS A 72 -8.21 -3.34 20.61
CA LYS A 72 -6.96 -2.65 20.30
C LYS A 72 -6.46 -3.11 18.94
N PRO A 73 -5.81 -2.21 18.17
CA PRO A 73 -5.19 -2.60 16.92
C PRO A 73 -4.08 -3.64 17.14
N LYS A 74 -4.04 -4.67 16.31
CA LYS A 74 -2.93 -5.63 16.25
C LYS A 74 -1.73 -5.06 15.52
N VAL A 75 -2.00 -4.24 14.50
CA VAL A 75 -0.99 -3.47 13.78
C VAL A 75 -0.99 -2.08 14.39
N ASN A 76 0.13 -1.66 14.94
CA ASN A 76 0.27 -0.39 15.66
C ASN A 76 1.03 0.69 14.86
N ILE A 77 1.47 0.39 13.64
CA ILE A 77 2.06 1.33 12.68
C ILE A 77 1.32 1.18 11.36
N LEU A 78 0.71 2.24 10.88
CA LEU A 78 0.00 2.29 9.61
C LEU A 78 0.98 2.40 8.42
N GLY A 79 0.45 2.61 7.23
CA GLY A 79 1.19 2.75 5.99
C GLY A 79 1.21 1.44 5.21
N GLY A 80 0.33 1.36 4.19
CA GLY A 80 0.20 0.17 3.32
C GLY A 80 1.11 0.20 2.10
N GLU A 81 1.76 1.33 1.82
CA GLU A 81 2.58 1.55 0.62
C GLU A 81 3.81 2.37 0.97
N LEU A 82 4.87 2.19 0.20
CA LEU A 82 6.09 2.98 0.37
C LEU A 82 6.94 3.05 -0.90
N ALA A 83 7.85 4.02 -0.91
CA ALA A 83 9.07 3.97 -1.70
C ALA A 83 10.26 4.33 -0.81
N GLY A 84 11.40 3.72 -1.06
CA GLY A 84 12.60 3.89 -0.23
C GLY A 84 13.82 3.20 -0.79
N ASP A 85 14.88 3.15 0.01
CA ASP A 85 16.14 2.54 -0.36
C ASP A 85 16.37 1.26 0.44
N VAL A 86 16.88 0.23 -0.19
CA VAL A 86 17.36 -0.97 0.50
C VAL A 86 18.61 -0.60 1.29
N GLU A 87 18.55 -0.70 2.63
CA GLU A 87 19.69 -0.47 3.50
C GLU A 87 20.49 -1.74 3.76
N ALA A 88 19.78 -2.86 3.90
CA ALA A 88 20.38 -4.17 4.11
C ALA A 88 19.52 -5.28 3.47
N ALA A 89 20.14 -6.41 3.17
CA ALA A 89 19.48 -7.59 2.64
C ALA A 89 19.87 -8.81 3.48
N GLY A 90 18.90 -9.68 3.75
CA GLY A 90 19.13 -10.96 4.41
C GLY A 90 19.95 -11.93 3.52
N LYS A 91 20.50 -12.97 4.12
CA LYS A 91 21.46 -13.89 3.47
C LYS A 91 20.92 -14.61 2.23
N SER A 92 19.60 -14.85 2.20
CA SER A 92 18.92 -15.57 1.10
C SER A 92 18.30 -14.63 0.06
N VAL A 93 18.42 -13.31 0.23
CA VAL A 93 17.92 -12.33 -0.73
C VAL A 93 18.81 -12.32 -1.96
N THR A 94 18.21 -12.44 -3.14
CA THR A 94 18.89 -12.51 -4.44
C THR A 94 18.45 -11.42 -5.42
N LYS A 95 17.23 -10.86 -5.22
CA LYS A 95 16.62 -9.90 -6.16
C LYS A 95 16.99 -8.45 -5.88
N PHE A 96 17.43 -8.15 -4.66
CA PHE A 96 17.71 -6.79 -4.20
C PHE A 96 19.03 -6.73 -3.46
N LYS A 97 19.69 -5.57 -3.53
CA LYS A 97 20.94 -5.29 -2.81
C LYS A 97 20.88 -3.93 -2.12
N PRO A 98 21.73 -3.67 -1.12
CA PRO A 98 21.87 -2.36 -0.52
C PRO A 98 22.13 -1.28 -1.58
N GLY A 99 21.40 -0.16 -1.46
CA GLY A 99 21.43 0.96 -2.40
C GLY A 99 20.37 0.91 -3.50
N ASP A 100 19.66 -0.21 -3.69
CA ASP A 100 18.56 -0.28 -4.65
C ASP A 100 17.39 0.59 -4.18
N ALA A 101 16.89 1.45 -5.08
CA ALA A 101 15.65 2.18 -4.84
C ALA A 101 14.46 1.28 -5.15
N VAL A 102 13.54 1.13 -4.21
CA VAL A 102 12.38 0.22 -4.29
C VAL A 102 11.07 0.93 -3.99
N PHE A 103 9.96 0.34 -4.44
CA PHE A 103 8.62 0.70 -4.02
C PHE A 103 7.82 -0.57 -3.74
N ALA A 104 6.86 -0.50 -2.81
CA ALA A 104 6.19 -1.69 -2.32
C ALA A 104 4.76 -1.44 -1.87
N TYR A 105 3.95 -2.51 -1.95
CA TYR A 105 2.65 -2.60 -1.31
C TYR A 105 2.70 -3.66 -0.20
N LEU A 106 2.40 -3.25 1.02
CA LEU A 106 2.49 -4.11 2.21
C LEU A 106 1.17 -4.82 2.53
N GLY A 107 0.09 -4.42 1.86
CA GLY A 107 -1.25 -4.95 2.13
C GLY A 107 -1.70 -4.70 3.56
N MET A 108 -2.24 -5.74 4.17
CA MET A 108 -2.76 -5.69 5.55
C MET A 108 -1.67 -5.67 6.63
N ASN A 109 -0.42 -5.98 6.28
CA ASN A 109 0.70 -5.95 7.23
C ASN A 109 1.07 -4.53 7.66
N MET A 110 0.85 -3.54 6.76
CA MET A 110 1.14 -2.13 6.99
C MET A 110 2.58 -1.90 7.51
N GLY A 111 2.84 -0.76 8.17
CA GLY A 111 4.12 -0.51 8.84
C GLY A 111 4.99 0.54 8.15
N ALA A 112 4.57 1.12 7.01
CA ALA A 112 5.37 2.08 6.27
C ALA A 112 5.45 3.49 6.91
N ASN A 113 4.59 3.80 7.92
CA ASN A 113 4.67 5.08 8.64
C ASN A 113 5.79 5.03 9.72
N ALA A 114 6.97 4.57 9.31
CA ALA A 114 8.19 4.45 10.09
C ALA A 114 9.42 4.73 9.22
N GLU A 115 10.56 5.02 9.84
CA GLU A 115 11.81 5.26 9.08
C GLU A 115 12.33 4.01 8.37
N TYR A 116 12.04 2.81 8.92
CA TYR A 116 12.52 1.54 8.36
C TYR A 116 11.46 0.45 8.48
N ILE A 117 11.48 -0.46 7.51
CA ILE A 117 10.62 -1.65 7.50
C ILE A 117 11.33 -2.83 6.85
N CYS A 118 11.07 -4.04 7.35
CA CYS A 118 11.49 -5.28 6.70
C CYS A 118 10.41 -5.78 5.74
N ILE A 119 10.80 -6.15 4.52
CA ILE A 119 9.91 -6.62 3.46
C ILE A 119 10.46 -7.93 2.91
N PRO A 120 9.67 -9.03 2.85
CA PRO A 120 10.09 -10.25 2.17
C PRO A 120 10.41 -9.99 0.70
N GLU A 121 11.52 -10.53 0.16
CA GLU A 121 11.90 -10.33 -1.25
C GLU A 121 10.85 -10.86 -2.24
N ASN A 122 10.05 -11.84 -1.83
CA ASN A 122 8.93 -12.38 -2.61
C ASN A 122 7.60 -11.66 -2.35
N GLY A 123 7.61 -10.59 -1.55
CA GLY A 123 6.47 -9.70 -1.35
C GLY A 123 6.18 -8.85 -2.59
N MET A 124 5.19 -7.97 -2.46
CA MET A 124 4.86 -7.01 -3.53
C MET A 124 5.83 -5.82 -3.48
N VAL A 125 7.08 -6.05 -3.84
CA VAL A 125 8.16 -5.08 -3.89
C VAL A 125 8.87 -5.17 -5.24
N ALA A 126 9.25 -4.01 -5.79
CA ALA A 126 9.95 -3.92 -7.06
C ALA A 126 10.95 -2.75 -7.06
N ILE A 127 11.87 -2.76 -8.01
CA ILE A 127 12.77 -1.64 -8.27
C ILE A 127 11.96 -0.42 -8.69
N LYS A 128 12.21 0.70 -8.06
CA LYS A 128 11.55 1.98 -8.38
C LYS A 128 11.94 2.42 -9.80
N PRO A 129 10.99 2.82 -10.65
CA PRO A 129 11.30 3.42 -11.95
C PRO A 129 12.24 4.62 -11.80
N ALA A 130 13.29 4.67 -12.61
CA ALA A 130 14.33 5.71 -12.52
C ALA A 130 13.81 7.13 -12.78
N ASN A 131 12.75 7.24 -13.60
CA ASN A 131 12.11 8.50 -13.99
C ASN A 131 11.10 9.04 -12.98
N LEU A 132 10.88 8.36 -11.84
CA LEU A 132 9.93 8.78 -10.81
C LEU A 132 10.67 9.16 -9.52
N GLY A 133 10.18 10.20 -8.84
CA GLY A 133 10.56 10.50 -7.46
C GLY A 133 9.98 9.47 -6.47
N TYR A 134 10.48 9.46 -5.23
CA TYR A 134 9.98 8.54 -4.20
C TYR A 134 8.51 8.81 -3.85
N ALA A 135 8.11 10.07 -3.79
CA ALA A 135 6.72 10.43 -3.49
C ALA A 135 5.76 9.91 -4.56
N GLU A 136 6.12 10.05 -5.83
CA GLU A 136 5.33 9.53 -6.95
C GLU A 136 5.29 8.00 -6.94
N ALA A 137 6.45 7.35 -6.81
CA ALA A 137 6.55 5.90 -6.79
C ALA A 137 5.77 5.28 -5.62
N ALA A 138 5.75 5.91 -4.45
CA ALA A 138 5.03 5.41 -3.28
C ALA A 138 3.50 5.34 -3.48
N THR A 139 2.92 6.14 -4.38
CA THR A 139 1.46 6.17 -4.62
C THR A 139 0.99 5.17 -5.68
N LEU A 140 1.90 4.48 -6.36
CA LEU A 140 1.56 3.59 -7.48
C LEU A 140 1.06 2.21 -7.06
N PRO A 141 1.64 1.53 -6.04
CA PRO A 141 1.50 0.08 -5.89
C PRO A 141 0.05 -0.38 -5.77
N TYR A 142 -0.71 0.16 -4.84
CA TYR A 142 -2.09 -0.26 -4.61
C TYR A 142 -2.99 0.01 -5.82
N GLY A 143 -2.98 1.26 -6.30
CA GLY A 143 -3.80 1.68 -7.43
C GLY A 143 -3.52 0.86 -8.69
N ALA A 144 -2.25 0.64 -9.01
CA ALA A 144 -1.83 -0.10 -10.19
C ALA A 144 -2.17 -1.60 -10.09
N ILE A 145 -1.88 -2.26 -8.95
CA ILE A 145 -2.19 -3.68 -8.73
C ILE A 145 -3.69 -3.93 -8.88
N MET A 146 -4.51 -3.09 -8.26
CA MET A 146 -5.97 -3.20 -8.33
C MET A 146 -6.49 -2.93 -9.74
N ALA A 147 -6.02 -1.88 -10.41
CA ALA A 147 -6.42 -1.57 -11.78
C ALA A 147 -6.05 -2.68 -12.76
N ILE A 148 -4.82 -3.21 -12.70
CA ILE A 148 -4.38 -4.34 -13.54
C ILE A 148 -5.28 -5.56 -13.30
N SER A 149 -5.57 -5.88 -12.04
CA SER A 149 -6.41 -7.03 -11.68
C SER A 149 -7.83 -6.90 -12.24
N LEU A 150 -8.43 -5.71 -12.16
CA LEU A 150 -9.77 -5.44 -12.66
C LEU A 150 -9.82 -5.47 -14.20
N LEU A 151 -8.86 -4.82 -14.87
CA LEU A 151 -8.80 -4.76 -16.33
C LEU A 151 -8.52 -6.16 -16.94
N LYS A 152 -7.68 -6.97 -16.29
CA LYS A 152 -7.48 -8.37 -16.70
C LYS A 152 -8.76 -9.20 -16.57
N LYS A 153 -9.52 -9.06 -15.47
CA LYS A 153 -10.80 -9.75 -15.29
C LYS A 153 -11.84 -9.30 -16.31
N ALA A 154 -11.84 -8.04 -16.70
CA ALA A 154 -12.71 -7.52 -17.75
C ALA A 154 -12.32 -8.01 -19.16
N SER A 155 -11.16 -8.68 -19.31
CA SER A 155 -10.63 -9.16 -20.60
C SER A 155 -10.62 -8.07 -21.67
N LEU A 156 -10.26 -6.84 -21.27
CA LEU A 156 -10.31 -5.65 -22.11
C LEU A 156 -9.43 -5.79 -23.36
N GLN A 157 -10.02 -5.55 -24.52
CA GLN A 157 -9.37 -5.64 -25.83
C GLN A 157 -9.14 -4.26 -26.44
N PRO A 158 -8.14 -4.10 -27.32
CA PRO A 158 -7.91 -2.86 -28.04
C PRO A 158 -9.15 -2.38 -28.80
N GLY A 159 -9.41 -1.07 -28.79
CA GLY A 159 -10.54 -0.44 -29.45
C GLY A 159 -11.88 -0.53 -28.70
N GLN A 160 -11.99 -1.35 -27.67
CA GLN A 160 -13.21 -1.40 -26.87
C GLN A 160 -13.42 -0.12 -26.05
N LYS A 161 -14.69 0.16 -25.74
CA LYS A 161 -15.09 1.30 -24.90
C LYS A 161 -15.25 0.85 -23.46
N ILE A 162 -14.65 1.60 -22.53
CA ILE A 162 -14.75 1.35 -21.09
C ILE A 162 -15.18 2.62 -20.36
N LEU A 163 -16.11 2.47 -19.43
CA LEU A 163 -16.50 3.51 -18.47
C LEU A 163 -15.80 3.25 -17.14
N VAL A 164 -15.05 4.23 -16.62
CA VAL A 164 -14.40 4.18 -15.31
C VAL A 164 -15.13 5.14 -14.38
N ASN A 165 -15.95 4.60 -13.48
CA ASN A 165 -16.60 5.38 -12.43
C ASN A 165 -15.62 5.57 -11.25
N GLY A 166 -15.52 6.82 -10.75
CA GLY A 166 -14.51 7.20 -9.75
C GLY A 166 -13.11 7.38 -10.37
N ALA A 167 -13.03 7.90 -11.57
CA ALA A 167 -11.81 8.05 -12.36
C ALA A 167 -10.74 8.94 -11.69
N SER A 168 -11.12 9.85 -10.79
CA SER A 168 -10.21 10.70 -10.01
C SER A 168 -9.59 10.01 -8.80
N GLY A 169 -10.12 8.86 -8.36
CA GLY A 169 -9.56 8.08 -7.24
C GLY A 169 -8.28 7.35 -7.62
N GLY A 170 -7.51 6.88 -6.63
CA GLY A 170 -6.22 6.22 -6.86
C GLY A 170 -6.30 5.01 -7.80
N ILE A 171 -7.29 4.13 -7.63
CA ILE A 171 -7.52 2.99 -8.54
C ILE A 171 -8.02 3.49 -9.90
N GLY A 172 -8.98 4.42 -9.91
CA GLY A 172 -9.58 4.95 -11.13
C GLY A 172 -8.58 5.63 -12.05
N ALA A 173 -7.71 6.47 -11.49
CA ALA A 173 -6.66 7.16 -12.24
C ALA A 173 -5.67 6.17 -12.89
N MET A 174 -5.31 5.09 -12.20
CA MET A 174 -4.48 4.02 -12.77
C MET A 174 -5.25 3.22 -13.83
N ALA A 175 -6.53 2.92 -13.59
CA ALA A 175 -7.36 2.20 -14.56
C ALA A 175 -7.52 2.98 -15.87
N VAL A 176 -7.74 4.31 -15.81
CA VAL A 176 -7.83 5.16 -16.99
C VAL A 176 -6.53 5.12 -17.81
N GLN A 177 -5.38 5.30 -17.15
CA GLN A 177 -4.09 5.30 -17.82
C GLN A 177 -3.77 3.94 -18.44
N LEU A 178 -3.95 2.86 -17.71
CA LEU A 178 -3.69 1.50 -18.19
C LEU A 178 -4.64 1.11 -19.31
N ALA A 179 -5.95 1.37 -19.17
CA ALA A 179 -6.92 1.06 -20.21
C ALA A 179 -6.61 1.79 -21.50
N LYS A 180 -6.23 3.07 -21.43
CA LYS A 180 -5.90 3.88 -22.59
C LYS A 180 -4.55 3.49 -23.23
N HIS A 181 -3.49 3.44 -22.43
CA HIS A 181 -2.12 3.37 -22.96
C HIS A 181 -1.58 1.96 -23.08
N HIS A 182 -2.03 1.02 -22.24
CA HIS A 182 -1.59 -0.38 -22.28
C HIS A 182 -2.56 -1.27 -23.05
N TYR A 183 -3.87 -1.09 -22.83
CA TYR A 183 -4.88 -1.93 -23.50
C TYR A 183 -5.43 -1.29 -24.80
N GLY A 184 -5.11 -0.04 -25.13
CA GLY A 184 -5.58 0.62 -26.34
C GLY A 184 -7.10 0.85 -26.39
N ALA A 185 -7.75 0.96 -25.25
CA ALA A 185 -9.19 1.16 -25.15
C ALA A 185 -9.59 2.65 -25.25
N GLN A 186 -10.85 2.87 -25.61
CA GLN A 186 -11.50 4.19 -25.55
C GLN A 186 -12.09 4.37 -24.14
N VAL A 187 -11.55 5.31 -23.36
CA VAL A 187 -11.89 5.46 -21.94
C VAL A 187 -12.77 6.69 -21.73
N THR A 188 -13.90 6.49 -21.04
CA THR A 188 -14.72 7.55 -20.46
C THR A 188 -14.58 7.50 -18.94
N GLY A 189 -14.12 8.60 -18.32
CA GLY A 189 -13.99 8.73 -16.87
C GLY A 189 -15.19 9.51 -16.29
N VAL A 190 -15.74 9.03 -15.19
CA VAL A 190 -16.71 9.75 -14.36
C VAL A 190 -16.01 10.17 -13.07
N CYS A 191 -16.01 11.48 -12.80
CA CYS A 191 -15.42 12.09 -11.61
C CYS A 191 -16.51 12.84 -10.83
N GLY A 192 -16.44 12.82 -9.51
CA GLY A 192 -17.22 13.64 -8.60
C GLY A 192 -16.41 14.85 -8.14
#